data_e11112dd7fffd28cfa26181ef8dfc863
#
_entry.id   e11112dd7fffd28cfa26181ef8dfc863
#
_cell.length_a   1.000
_cell.length_b   1.000
_cell.length_c   1.000
_cell.angle_alpha   90.00
_cell.angle_beta   90.00
_cell.angle_gamma   90.00
#
_symmetry.space_group_name_H-M   'P 1'
#
loop_
_entity.id
_entity.type
_entity.pdbx_description
1 polymer ?
#
loop_
_entity_poly.entity_id
_entity_poly.type
_entity_poly.pdbx_seq_one_letter_code
_entity_poly.pdbx_strand_id
1 'polypeptide(L)'
;MNRRNFITAITSATLLTALAGCNTEPGGEKFLGYWKSDSKYDPDAIHITRNGDSFLFTVVTKDPFGGGYQTHKLPAKLDDSDNILAVGDKRVAYDESADLIVSGQMKAHRATEADYQAIAQQGDTKP
;
A
#
# COMPACT_ATOMS: atom_id res chain seq x y z
N MET A 1 -15.84 -49.74 -23.59
CA MET A 1 -15.91 -49.54 -22.83
C MET A 1 -15.12 -48.75 -22.10
N ASN A 2 -14.59 -48.69 -21.67
CA ASN A 2 -13.79 -48.12 -20.95
C ASN A 2 -13.22 -46.93 -21.44
N ARG A 3 -13.14 -46.81 -22.42
CA ARG A 3 -12.54 -45.82 -22.96
C ARG A 3 -13.00 -44.56 -22.54
N ARG A 4 -13.99 -44.43 -22.13
CA ARG A 4 -14.50 -43.26 -21.78
C ARG A 4 -13.79 -42.56 -20.77
N ASN A 5 -13.21 -43.11 -19.99
CA ASN A 5 -12.69 -42.45 -18.94
C ASN A 5 -11.64 -41.53 -19.25
N PHE A 6 -10.89 -41.73 -20.09
CA PHE A 6 -9.79 -40.92 -20.26
C PHE A 6 -10.12 -39.53 -20.62
N ILE A 7 -11.11 -39.31 -21.09
CA ILE A 7 -11.43 -38.06 -21.49
C ILE A 7 -11.32 -37.02 -20.53
N THR A 8 -11.70 -37.24 -19.41
CA THR A 8 -11.78 -36.21 -18.50
C THR A 8 -10.54 -35.48 -18.20
N ALA A 9 -9.55 -36.07 -18.23
CA ALA A 9 -8.33 -35.44 -17.84
C ALA A 9 -8.01 -34.20 -18.56
N ILE A 10 -8.31 -34.15 -19.71
CA ILE A 10 -7.95 -33.07 -20.46
C ILE A 10 -8.39 -31.76 -20.06
N THR A 11 -9.54 -31.67 -19.72
CA THR A 11 -10.07 -30.39 -19.47
C THR A 11 -9.39 -29.61 -18.47
N SER A 12 -8.95 -30.19 -17.51
CA SER A 12 -8.39 -29.40 -16.44
C SER A 12 -7.26 -28.55 -16.87
N ALA A 13 -6.52 -28.97 -17.68
CA ALA A 13 -5.36 -28.24 -18.07
C ALA A 13 -5.68 -26.87 -18.57
N THR A 14 -6.64 -26.78 -19.31
CA THR A 14 -6.93 -25.54 -19.91
C THR A 14 -7.21 -24.46 -18.94
N LEU A 15 -7.81 -24.77 -17.92
CA LEU A 15 -8.16 -23.76 -17.00
C LEU A 15 -7.00 -23.04 -16.46
N LEU A 16 -5.98 -23.74 -16.22
CA LEU A 16 -4.83 -23.13 -15.67
C LEU A 16 -4.26 -22.08 -16.52
N THR A 17 -4.24 -22.34 -17.74
CA THR A 17 -3.66 -21.38 -18.62
C THR A 17 -4.47 -20.13 -18.61
N ALA A 18 -5.72 -20.25 -18.47
CA ALA A 18 -6.52 -19.08 -18.51
C ALA A 18 -6.14 -18.16 -17.39
N LEU A 19 -5.83 -18.72 -16.29
CA LEU A 19 -5.47 -17.90 -15.18
C LEU A 19 -4.19 -17.20 -15.41
N ALA A 20 -3.32 -17.84 -16.02
CA ALA A 20 -2.06 -17.22 -16.27
C ALA A 20 -2.25 -15.94 -17.04
N GLY A 21 -3.20 -15.89 -17.86
CA GLY A 21 -3.37 -14.74 -18.65
C GLY A 21 -3.80 -13.54 -17.86
N CYS A 22 -4.25 -13.77 -16.70
CA CYS A 22 -4.71 -12.68 -15.96
C CYS A 22 -3.70 -11.99 -15.16
N ASN A 23 -2.50 -12.33 -15.40
CA ASN A 23 -1.54 -11.76 -14.63
C ASN A 23 -1.30 -10.37 -14.94
N THR A 24 -2.05 -9.66 -15.52
CA THR A 24 -1.81 -8.27 -15.71
C THR A 24 -2.08 -7.65 -14.38
N GLU A 25 -1.22 -7.83 -13.47
CA GLU A 25 -1.43 -7.25 -12.20
C GLU A 25 -1.31 -5.77 -12.23
N PRO A 26 -2.03 -5.03 -11.43
CA PRO A 26 -1.99 -3.59 -11.42
C PRO A 26 -0.66 -2.99 -11.00
N GLY A 27 0.17 -3.71 -10.36
CA GLY A 27 1.43 -3.15 -9.93
C GLY A 27 1.30 -2.35 -8.65
N GLY A 28 2.41 -1.77 -8.20
CA GLY A 28 2.39 -0.94 -7.01
C GLY A 28 2.35 -1.69 -5.71
N GLU A 29 2.55 -2.99 -5.74
CA GLU A 29 2.49 -3.78 -4.52
C GLU A 29 3.55 -3.40 -3.52
N LYS A 30 4.64 -2.83 -3.98
CA LYS A 30 5.71 -2.44 -3.09
C LYS A 30 5.30 -1.32 -2.16
N PHE A 31 4.26 -0.58 -2.50
CA PHE A 31 3.79 0.49 -1.63
C PHE A 31 2.89 -0.03 -0.52
N LEU A 32 2.33 -1.20 -0.66
CA LEU A 32 1.35 -1.69 0.32
C LEU A 32 2.00 -1.96 1.66
N GLY A 33 1.31 -1.67 2.71
CA GLY A 33 1.77 -1.96 4.06
C GLY A 33 1.84 -0.73 4.92
N TYR A 34 2.64 -0.83 5.97
CA TYR A 34 2.76 0.22 6.95
C TYR A 34 4.11 0.92 6.83
N TRP A 35 4.13 2.21 7.09
CA TRP A 35 5.33 3.01 6.96
C TRP A 35 5.37 4.01 8.10
N LYS A 36 6.57 4.43 8.47
CA LYS A 36 6.74 5.38 9.54
C LYS A 36 7.80 6.39 9.13
N SER A 37 7.51 7.67 9.27
CA SER A 37 8.44 8.68 8.82
C SER A 37 9.65 8.74 9.75
N ASP A 38 10.73 9.31 9.23
CA ASP A 38 11.98 9.36 9.95
C ASP A 38 12.07 10.45 11.00
N SER A 39 11.03 11.21 11.21
CA SER A 39 11.06 12.29 12.16
C SER A 39 11.35 11.76 13.55
N LYS A 40 12.24 12.42 14.28
CA LYS A 40 12.55 11.99 15.61
C LYS A 40 11.47 12.32 16.60
N TYR A 41 10.79 13.42 16.38
CA TYR A 41 9.86 13.89 17.39
C TYR A 41 8.43 13.54 17.12
N ASP A 42 7.96 13.83 15.96
CA ASP A 42 6.56 13.61 15.65
C ASP A 42 6.44 12.81 14.36
N PRO A 43 6.77 11.52 14.41
CA PRO A 43 6.73 10.73 13.19
C PRO A 43 5.31 10.52 12.70
N ASP A 44 5.15 10.52 11.39
CA ASP A 44 3.88 10.21 10.79
C ASP A 44 3.80 8.71 10.60
N ALA A 45 2.60 8.17 10.68
CA ALA A 45 2.36 6.77 10.39
C ALA A 45 1.53 6.69 9.12
N ILE A 46 1.86 5.77 8.25
CA ILE A 46 1.18 5.65 6.98
C ILE A 46 0.78 4.21 6.76
N HIS A 47 -0.42 4.03 6.23
CA HIS A 47 -0.88 2.71 5.87
C HIS A 47 -1.43 2.82 4.45
N ILE A 48 -0.86 2.06 3.54
CA ILE A 48 -1.27 2.07 2.14
C ILE A 48 -1.93 0.75 1.83
N THR A 49 -3.17 0.79 1.37
CA THR A 49 -3.91 -0.41 1.05
C THR A 49 -4.43 -0.30 -0.37
N ARG A 50 -4.82 -1.44 -0.92
CA ARG A 50 -5.35 -1.47 -2.26
C ARG A 50 -6.83 -1.11 -2.22
N ASN A 51 -7.28 -0.35 -3.20
CA ASN A 51 -8.67 0.03 -3.28
C ASN A 51 -9.08 -0.16 -4.75
N GLY A 52 -9.49 -1.36 -5.12
CA GLY A 52 -9.79 -1.66 -6.50
C GLY A 52 -8.52 -1.56 -7.33
N ASP A 53 -8.56 -0.77 -8.36
CA ASP A 53 -7.39 -0.55 -9.21
C ASP A 53 -6.52 0.55 -8.65
N SER A 54 -6.93 1.16 -7.59
CA SER A 54 -6.19 2.27 -7.01
C SER A 54 -5.73 1.92 -5.61
N PHE A 55 -5.39 2.90 -4.83
CA PHE A 55 -4.89 2.71 -3.49
C PHE A 55 -5.54 3.70 -2.54
N LEU A 56 -5.53 3.36 -1.29
CA LEU A 56 -5.96 4.27 -0.24
C LEU A 56 -4.73 4.57 0.60
N PHE A 57 -4.39 5.84 0.71
CA PHE A 57 -3.23 6.29 1.45
C PHE A 57 -3.75 6.91 2.74
N THR A 58 -3.52 6.24 3.85
CA THR A 58 -3.98 6.73 5.14
C THR A 58 -2.76 7.22 5.90
N VAL A 59 -2.79 8.47 6.32
CA VAL A 59 -1.67 9.04 7.05
C VAL A 59 -2.15 9.61 8.37
N VAL A 60 -1.41 9.32 9.42
CA VAL A 60 -1.68 9.85 10.75
C VAL A 60 -0.55 10.82 11.03
N THR A 61 -0.88 12.07 11.16
CA THR A 61 0.13 13.10 11.30
C THR A 61 -0.25 14.05 12.41
N LYS A 62 0.74 14.67 13.02
CA LYS A 62 0.48 15.55 14.12
C LYS A 62 -0.03 16.89 13.63
N ASP A 63 -1.03 17.41 14.33
CA ASP A 63 -1.60 18.69 13.98
C ASP A 63 -0.58 19.76 14.31
N PRO A 64 -0.19 20.58 13.36
CA PRO A 64 0.79 21.64 13.63
C PRO A 64 0.30 22.68 14.61
N PHE A 65 -1.00 22.72 14.85
CA PHE A 65 -1.53 23.70 15.78
C PHE A 65 -1.82 23.11 17.15
N GLY A 66 -1.23 21.96 17.44
CA GLY A 66 -1.31 21.43 18.79
C GLY A 66 -2.51 20.56 19.09
N GLY A 67 -3.20 20.11 18.10
CA GLY A 67 -4.38 19.30 18.30
C GLY A 67 -4.13 17.81 18.46
N GLY A 68 -2.91 17.39 18.54
CA GLY A 68 -2.62 15.97 18.62
C GLY A 68 -2.51 15.37 17.24
N TYR A 69 -2.62 14.06 17.13
CA TYR A 69 -2.52 13.38 15.84
C TYR A 69 -3.88 13.31 15.16
N GLN A 70 -3.86 13.47 13.87
CA GLN A 70 -5.07 13.38 13.06
C GLN A 70 -4.87 12.38 11.94
N THR A 71 -5.93 11.73 11.51
CA THR A 71 -5.88 10.74 10.45
C THR A 71 -6.53 11.30 9.19
N HIS A 72 -5.80 11.18 8.08
CA HIS A 72 -6.32 11.61 6.79
C HIS A 72 -6.28 10.44 5.84
N LYS A 73 -7.33 10.24 5.07
CA LYS A 73 -7.40 9.19 4.07
C LYS A 73 -7.48 9.83 2.71
N LEU A 74 -6.57 9.49 1.86
CA LEU A 74 -6.47 10.09 0.55
C LEU A 74 -6.45 9.04 -0.55
N PRO A 75 -7.16 9.26 -1.62
CA PRO A 75 -7.08 8.31 -2.74
C PRO A 75 -5.74 8.46 -3.42
N ALA A 76 -5.22 7.37 -3.92
CA ALA A 76 -3.92 7.37 -4.57
C ALA A 76 -3.93 6.40 -5.75
N LYS A 77 -3.06 6.63 -6.69
CA LYS A 77 -2.93 5.74 -7.83
C LYS A 77 -1.54 5.83 -8.40
N LEU A 78 -1.14 4.82 -9.14
CA LEU A 78 0.18 4.84 -9.76
C LEU A 78 0.23 5.93 -10.81
N ASP A 79 1.39 6.57 -10.91
CA ASP A 79 1.59 7.66 -11.82
C ASP A 79 2.71 7.28 -12.78
N ASP A 80 2.39 7.04 -14.01
CA ASP A 80 3.37 6.72 -15.08
C ASP A 80 4.24 5.51 -14.85
N SER A 81 4.58 5.18 -13.65
CA SER A 81 5.43 4.03 -13.42
C SER A 81 5.03 3.36 -12.12
N ASP A 82 5.54 2.16 -11.92
CA ASP A 82 5.24 1.41 -10.71
C ASP A 82 5.92 1.97 -9.50
N ASN A 83 6.81 2.91 -9.67
CA ASN A 83 7.58 3.43 -8.55
C ASN A 83 7.08 4.76 -8.02
N ILE A 84 6.02 5.29 -8.58
CA ILE A 84 5.50 6.57 -8.14
C ILE A 84 4.00 6.47 -7.90
N LEU A 85 3.59 6.91 -6.73
CA LEU A 85 2.18 6.90 -6.36
C LEU A 85 1.73 8.36 -6.26
N ALA A 86 0.69 8.70 -6.97
CA ALA A 86 0.14 10.05 -6.91
C ALA A 86 -0.91 10.09 -5.82
N VAL A 87 -0.73 10.94 -4.84
CA VAL A 87 -1.61 11.06 -3.69
C VAL A 87 -2.05 12.52 -3.64
N GLY A 88 -3.25 12.77 -4.14
CA GLY A 88 -3.70 14.14 -4.28
C GLY A 88 -2.79 14.89 -5.24
N ASP A 89 -2.27 16.00 -4.83
CA ASP A 89 -1.36 16.77 -5.68
C ASP A 89 0.10 16.46 -5.36
N LYS A 90 0.36 15.43 -4.58
CA LYS A 90 1.71 15.08 -4.22
C LYS A 90 2.10 13.75 -4.83
N ARG A 91 3.37 13.50 -4.90
CA ARG A 91 3.87 12.24 -5.40
C ARG A 91 4.75 11.57 -4.38
N VAL A 92 4.58 10.27 -4.27
CA VAL A 92 5.33 9.46 -3.33
C VAL A 92 6.13 8.47 -4.15
N ALA A 93 7.43 8.52 -4.04
CA ALA A 93 8.30 7.63 -4.80
C ALA A 93 8.82 6.51 -3.90
N TYR A 94 8.98 5.34 -4.48
CA TYR A 94 9.53 4.20 -3.76
C TYR A 94 11.01 4.07 -4.09
N ASP A 95 11.83 4.00 -3.04
CA ASP A 95 13.27 3.82 -3.20
C ASP A 95 13.56 2.35 -2.92
N GLU A 96 13.81 1.61 -3.96
CA GLU A 96 14.00 0.18 -3.86
C GLU A 96 15.28 -0.18 -3.12
N SER A 97 16.31 0.64 -3.23
CA SER A 97 17.57 0.31 -2.61
C SER A 97 17.50 0.39 -1.09
N ALA A 98 16.61 1.18 -0.55
CA ALA A 98 16.50 1.35 0.88
C ALA A 98 15.15 0.91 1.44
N ASP A 99 14.25 0.45 0.60
CA ASP A 99 12.91 0.04 1.00
C ASP A 99 12.23 1.13 1.81
N LEU A 100 12.20 2.32 1.21
CA LEU A 100 11.52 3.43 1.86
C LEU A 100 10.73 4.22 0.82
N ILE A 101 9.83 5.07 1.29
CA ILE A 101 9.09 5.94 0.41
C ILE A 101 9.49 7.37 0.71
N VAL A 102 9.47 8.19 -0.33
CA VAL A 102 9.93 9.56 -0.25
C VAL A 102 8.91 10.48 -0.89
N SER A 103 8.58 11.56 -0.22
CA SER A 103 7.69 12.55 -0.77
C SER A 103 8.20 13.92 -0.33
N GLY A 104 8.76 14.67 -1.25
CA GLY A 104 9.39 15.92 -0.89
C GLY A 104 10.54 15.66 0.05
N GLN A 105 10.50 16.21 1.23
CA GLN A 105 11.55 15.99 2.21
C GLN A 105 11.20 14.88 3.19
N MET A 106 10.02 14.34 3.09
CA MET A 106 9.59 13.29 3.98
C MET A 106 10.14 11.95 3.49
N LYS A 107 10.70 11.18 4.40
CA LYS A 107 11.13 9.82 4.11
C LYS A 107 10.48 8.92 5.15
N ALA A 108 10.00 7.78 4.73
CA ALA A 108 9.36 6.86 5.65
C ALA A 108 9.86 5.45 5.38
N HIS A 109 10.20 4.75 6.44
CA HIS A 109 10.68 3.38 6.37
C HIS A 109 9.55 2.39 6.60
N ARG A 110 9.74 1.18 6.16
CA ARG A 110 8.76 0.13 6.35
C ARG A 110 8.55 -0.08 7.84
N ALA A 111 7.30 -0.19 8.26
CA ALA A 111 6.96 -0.32 9.66
C ALA A 111 6.02 -1.49 9.86
N THR A 112 5.62 -1.72 11.10
CA THR A 112 4.69 -2.79 11.41
C THR A 112 3.34 -2.20 11.77
N GLU A 113 2.35 -3.05 11.85
CA GLU A 113 1.04 -2.61 12.27
C GLU A 113 1.11 -2.05 13.68
N ALA A 114 1.92 -2.65 14.53
CA ALA A 114 2.06 -2.17 15.90
C ALA A 114 2.62 -0.75 15.93
N ASP A 115 3.58 -0.45 15.08
CA ASP A 115 4.13 0.89 15.00
C ASP A 115 3.07 1.87 14.57
N TYR A 116 2.27 1.49 13.59
CA TYR A 116 1.22 2.36 13.09
C TYR A 116 0.19 2.61 14.19
N GLN A 117 -0.23 1.57 14.87
CA GLN A 117 -1.26 1.71 15.90
C GLN A 117 -0.77 2.55 17.07
N ALA A 118 0.50 2.45 17.39
CA ALA A 118 1.04 3.24 18.49
C ALA A 118 0.90 4.73 18.22
N ILE A 119 1.04 5.13 16.97
CA ILE A 119 0.88 6.53 16.61
C ILE A 119 -0.59 6.87 16.42
N ALA A 120 -1.33 6.00 15.79
CA ALA A 120 -2.74 6.27 15.51
C ALA A 120 -3.56 6.41 16.78
N GLN A 121 -3.24 5.62 17.77
CA GLN A 121 -4.00 5.67 19.00
C GLN A 121 -3.79 6.97 19.77
N GLN A 122 -2.72 7.66 19.50
CA GLN A 122 -2.51 8.93 20.17
C GLN A 122 -3.56 9.94 19.75
N GLY A 123 -4.03 9.85 18.53
CA GLY A 123 -5.08 10.71 18.09
C GLY A 123 -6.42 10.32 18.68
N ASP A 124 -6.65 9.03 18.80
CA ASP A 124 -7.92 8.55 19.30
C ASP A 124 -8.13 8.82 20.76
N THR A 125 -7.08 8.96 21.51
CA THR A 125 -7.23 9.18 22.93
C THR A 125 -7.45 10.63 23.26
N LYS A 126 -7.48 11.49 22.28
CA LYS A 126 -7.65 12.86 22.54
C LYS A 126 -9.07 13.15 22.89
N PRO A 127 -9.36 13.81 23.94
CA PRO A 127 -10.74 14.10 24.37
C PRO A 127 -11.44 15.09 23.48
#